data_ce635970fe85def4d9eb065914fbea3f
#
_entry.id   ce635970fe85def4d9eb065914fbea3f
#
_cell.length_a   1.000
_cell.length_b   1.000
_cell.length_c   1.000
_cell.angle_alpha   90.00
_cell.angle_beta   90.00
_cell.angle_gamma   90.00
#
_symmetry.space_group_name_H-M   'P 1'
#
loop_
_entity.id
_entity.type
_entity.pdbx_description
1 polymer ?
#
loop_
_entity_poly.entity_id
_entity_poly.type
_entity_poly.pdbx_seq_one_letter_code
_entity_poly.pdbx_strand_id
1 'polypeptide(L)'
;MIAFSTGSLYTYGTLRVARLAAAAGYDGLEIMVDDRWDTRDAAYLSEVARTAGIPILSLHAPFRPLQDGWPGDEVERVTRTVELARALDARTVVVHPPLRYRWVSLRRAPFINISALTPFRLHTRYHRWLRTELEGVGLRAGVTIAIENMPRHRLAFRTVNLFDLNEIRELRRLPALTLDTTHVGTWGVDLLDTYALLADRVAHVHLSNYNGRQHRLPHDGSLPLGAFLEALRRRGFAGVIVVELEPDSSGAGDDGQVRERLAQTLAFCREHFG
;
A
#
# COMPACT_ATOMS: atom_id res chain seq x y z
N MET A 1 -12.14 3.39 -10.32
CA MET A 1 -12.70 2.71 -9.12
C MET A 1 -11.99 3.23 -7.88
N ILE A 2 -12.74 3.43 -6.79
CA ILE A 2 -12.22 3.91 -5.51
C ILE A 2 -12.44 2.84 -4.46
N ALA A 3 -11.37 2.27 -3.92
CA ALA A 3 -11.38 1.21 -2.91
C ALA A 3 -10.92 1.71 -1.53
N PHE A 4 -11.16 0.90 -0.52
CA PHE A 4 -10.72 1.17 0.85
C PHE A 4 -9.76 0.07 1.31
N SER A 5 -8.62 0.45 1.91
CA SER A 5 -7.65 -0.49 2.45
C SER A 5 -8.09 -1.01 3.82
N THR A 6 -8.12 -2.33 3.99
CA THR A 6 -8.35 -2.95 5.30
C THR A 6 -7.23 -2.65 6.30
N GLY A 7 -6.05 -2.26 5.80
CA GLY A 7 -4.94 -1.74 6.60
C GLY A 7 -5.30 -0.47 7.39
N SER A 8 -6.22 0.34 6.88
CA SER A 8 -6.69 1.56 7.57
C SER A 8 -7.42 1.28 8.89
N LEU A 9 -7.91 0.07 9.06
CA LEU A 9 -8.65 -0.37 10.25
C LEU A 9 -8.16 -1.76 10.71
N TYR A 10 -6.84 -1.98 10.71
CA TYR A 10 -6.24 -3.28 11.07
C TYR A 10 -6.60 -3.76 12.49
N THR A 11 -7.15 -2.90 13.34
CA THR A 11 -7.68 -3.27 14.66
C THR A 11 -9.08 -3.89 14.62
N TYR A 12 -9.73 -3.88 13.43
CA TYR A 12 -11.06 -4.44 13.19
C TYR A 12 -10.94 -5.78 12.45
N GLY A 13 -11.89 -6.69 12.63
CA GLY A 13 -12.00 -7.88 11.78
C GLY A 13 -12.41 -7.50 10.35
N THR A 14 -11.93 -8.26 9.37
CA THR A 14 -12.08 -7.96 7.94
C THR A 14 -13.54 -7.80 7.51
N LEU A 15 -14.46 -8.62 8.01
CA LEU A 15 -15.89 -8.48 7.70
C LEU A 15 -16.49 -7.15 8.18
N ARG A 16 -16.04 -6.66 9.36
CA ARG A 16 -16.52 -5.37 9.87
C ARG A 16 -16.03 -4.22 8.98
N VAL A 17 -14.76 -4.26 8.57
CA VAL A 17 -14.20 -3.26 7.63
C VAL A 17 -14.95 -3.29 6.30
N ALA A 18 -15.21 -4.48 5.76
CA ALA A 18 -15.94 -4.65 4.51
C ALA A 18 -17.35 -4.03 4.57
N ARG A 19 -18.08 -4.26 5.65
CA ARG A 19 -19.41 -3.67 5.86
C ARG A 19 -19.38 -2.14 5.98
N LEU A 20 -18.36 -1.58 6.66
CA LEU A 20 -18.20 -0.13 6.80
C LEU A 20 -17.88 0.52 5.44
N ALA A 21 -16.98 -0.08 4.66
CA ALA A 21 -16.63 0.40 3.33
C ALA A 21 -17.81 0.29 2.34
N ALA A 22 -18.53 -0.83 2.35
CA ALA A 22 -19.71 -1.02 1.53
C ALA A 22 -20.83 -0.01 1.88
N ALA A 23 -21.07 0.20 3.17
CA ALA A 23 -22.07 1.17 3.64
C ALA A 23 -21.71 2.62 3.28
N ALA A 24 -20.41 2.96 3.21
CA ALA A 24 -19.92 4.25 2.74
C ALA A 24 -20.00 4.39 1.20
N GLY A 25 -20.15 3.28 0.45
CA GLY A 25 -20.30 3.26 -0.99
C GLY A 25 -19.00 3.12 -1.78
N TYR A 26 -17.94 2.59 -1.19
CA TYR A 26 -16.70 2.26 -1.92
C TYR A 26 -16.94 1.20 -2.99
N ASP A 27 -16.19 1.27 -4.10
CA ASP A 27 -16.32 0.35 -5.22
C ASP A 27 -15.71 -1.03 -4.92
N GLY A 28 -14.83 -1.13 -3.93
CA GLY A 28 -14.16 -2.37 -3.54
C GLY A 28 -13.23 -2.21 -2.34
N LEU A 29 -12.53 -3.31 -2.05
CA LEU A 29 -11.55 -3.39 -0.98
C LEU A 29 -10.15 -3.68 -1.51
N GLU A 30 -9.16 -3.16 -0.81
CA GLU A 30 -7.83 -3.75 -0.78
C GLU A 30 -7.63 -4.52 0.53
N ILE A 31 -7.20 -5.76 0.43
CA ILE A 31 -6.85 -6.57 1.60
C ILE A 31 -5.38 -6.37 1.94
N MET A 32 -5.10 -5.75 3.07
CA MET A 32 -3.76 -5.77 3.67
C MET A 32 -3.54 -7.15 4.28
N VAL A 33 -2.72 -7.97 3.64
CA VAL A 33 -2.37 -9.30 4.14
C VAL A 33 -1.39 -9.18 5.30
N ASP A 34 -1.79 -9.66 6.47
CA ASP A 34 -1.01 -9.55 7.71
C ASP A 34 -1.07 -10.84 8.56
N ASP A 35 -0.64 -10.77 9.83
CA ASP A 35 -0.61 -11.94 10.74
C ASP A 35 -2.00 -12.47 11.08
N ARG A 36 -3.07 -11.73 10.86
CA ARG A 36 -4.43 -12.17 11.12
C ARG A 36 -4.86 -13.20 10.08
N TRP A 37 -5.45 -14.30 10.55
CA TRP A 37 -5.91 -15.38 9.67
C TRP A 37 -7.00 -14.91 8.68
N ASP A 38 -7.86 -13.97 9.09
CA ASP A 38 -8.99 -13.45 8.33
C ASP A 38 -8.59 -12.54 7.15
N THR A 39 -7.30 -12.23 7.00
CA THR A 39 -6.72 -11.55 5.83
C THR A 39 -6.04 -12.50 4.85
N ARG A 40 -5.98 -13.80 5.15
CA ARG A 40 -5.17 -14.81 4.44
C ARG A 40 -5.95 -15.99 3.89
N ASP A 41 -7.16 -16.21 4.38
CA ASP A 41 -8.00 -17.34 3.97
C ASP A 41 -8.89 -16.96 2.80
N ALA A 42 -8.68 -17.59 1.64
CA ALA A 42 -9.41 -17.28 0.40
C ALA A 42 -10.91 -17.57 0.52
N ALA A 43 -11.30 -18.66 1.19
CA ALA A 43 -12.71 -19.02 1.33
C ALA A 43 -13.44 -18.01 2.24
N TYR A 44 -12.79 -17.64 3.34
CA TYR A 44 -13.33 -16.63 4.24
C TYR A 44 -13.42 -15.26 3.57
N LEU A 45 -12.40 -14.81 2.85
CA LEU A 45 -12.39 -13.53 2.14
C LEU A 45 -13.45 -13.47 1.04
N SER A 46 -13.66 -14.58 0.31
CA SER A 46 -14.75 -14.68 -0.65
C SER A 46 -16.11 -14.55 0.02
N GLU A 47 -16.30 -15.19 1.18
CA GLU A 47 -17.52 -15.07 1.96
C GLU A 47 -17.73 -13.66 2.54
N VAL A 48 -16.65 -12.98 2.95
CA VAL A 48 -16.67 -11.57 3.38
C VAL A 48 -17.16 -10.67 2.24
N ALA A 49 -16.56 -10.80 1.06
CA ALA A 49 -16.93 -10.02 -0.12
C ALA A 49 -18.41 -10.21 -0.48
N ARG A 50 -18.87 -11.46 -0.51
CA ARG A 50 -20.27 -11.83 -0.79
C ARG A 50 -21.23 -11.28 0.27
N THR A 51 -20.89 -11.43 1.54
CA THR A 51 -21.76 -11.05 2.68
C THR A 51 -21.85 -9.52 2.82
N ALA A 52 -20.77 -8.80 2.55
CA ALA A 52 -20.75 -7.35 2.60
C ALA A 52 -21.24 -6.70 1.29
N GLY A 53 -21.33 -7.46 0.19
CA GLY A 53 -21.72 -6.96 -1.13
C GLY A 53 -20.67 -6.02 -1.74
N ILE A 54 -19.38 -6.25 -1.45
CA ILE A 54 -18.28 -5.42 -1.93
C ILE A 54 -17.12 -6.29 -2.45
N PRO A 55 -16.65 -6.11 -3.69
CA PRO A 55 -15.57 -6.93 -4.25
C PRO A 55 -14.21 -6.61 -3.65
N ILE A 56 -13.30 -7.57 -3.70
CA ILE A 56 -11.88 -7.38 -3.42
C ILE A 56 -11.18 -7.05 -4.73
N LEU A 57 -10.60 -5.86 -4.86
CA LEU A 57 -10.00 -5.37 -6.09
C LEU A 57 -8.48 -5.55 -6.12
N SER A 58 -7.85 -5.48 -4.95
CA SER A 58 -6.40 -5.60 -4.80
C SER A 58 -6.02 -6.26 -3.47
N LEU A 59 -4.80 -6.78 -3.42
CA LEU A 59 -4.18 -7.27 -2.19
C LEU A 59 -2.85 -6.56 -1.99
N HIS A 60 -2.57 -6.18 -0.76
CA HIS A 60 -1.26 -5.73 -0.34
C HIS A 60 -0.48 -6.90 0.25
N ALA A 61 0.66 -7.25 -0.34
CA ALA A 61 1.49 -8.35 0.13
C ALA A 61 2.12 -8.02 1.51
N PRO A 62 2.28 -9.02 2.39
CA PRO A 62 2.88 -8.78 3.69
C PRO A 62 4.33 -8.33 3.56
N PHE A 63 4.64 -7.16 4.10
CA PHE A 63 5.98 -6.55 4.08
C PHE A 63 6.90 -7.05 5.21
N ARG A 64 6.36 -7.80 6.16
CA ARG A 64 7.10 -8.50 7.24
C ARG A 64 6.92 -10.00 7.11
N PRO A 65 7.87 -10.82 7.61
CA PRO A 65 7.62 -12.24 7.80
C PRO A 65 6.40 -12.41 8.69
N LEU A 66 5.42 -13.14 8.21
CA LEU A 66 4.25 -13.50 9.00
C LEU A 66 4.60 -14.68 9.92
N GLN A 67 3.93 -14.79 11.06
CA GLN A 67 4.09 -15.90 11.95
C GLN A 67 3.44 -17.14 11.30
N ASP A 68 2.56 -17.77 11.62
CA ASP A 68 2.04 -19.08 11.24
C ASP A 68 1.64 -19.24 9.75
N GLY A 69 2.24 -20.22 9.09
CA GLY A 69 1.75 -20.80 7.83
C GLY A 69 1.99 -19.99 6.55
N TRP A 70 2.72 -18.89 6.63
CA TRP A 70 3.17 -18.14 5.44
C TRP A 70 4.70 -18.19 5.29
N PRO A 71 5.20 -18.17 4.03
CA PRO A 71 6.63 -18.27 3.77
C PRO A 71 7.45 -17.15 4.41
N GLY A 72 8.62 -17.49 4.94
CA GLY A 72 9.59 -16.50 5.45
C GLY A 72 10.33 -15.76 4.33
N ASP A 73 10.47 -16.37 3.15
CA ASP A 73 11.10 -15.77 1.98
C ASP A 73 10.18 -14.76 1.28
N GLU A 74 10.71 -13.61 0.89
CA GLU A 74 9.93 -12.52 0.31
C GLU A 74 9.34 -12.89 -1.06
N VAL A 75 10.07 -13.61 -1.90
CA VAL A 75 9.56 -14.07 -3.20
C VAL A 75 8.39 -15.02 -3.02
N GLU A 76 8.51 -15.94 -2.08
CA GLU A 76 7.45 -16.91 -1.80
C GLU A 76 6.21 -16.23 -1.19
N ARG A 77 6.41 -15.23 -0.32
CA ARG A 77 5.28 -14.43 0.21
C ARG A 77 4.51 -13.72 -0.90
N VAL A 78 5.23 -13.06 -1.81
CA VAL A 78 4.59 -12.37 -2.94
C VAL A 78 3.89 -13.39 -3.85
N THR A 79 4.53 -14.51 -4.17
CA THR A 79 3.94 -15.57 -4.99
C THR A 79 2.64 -16.08 -4.37
N ARG A 80 2.63 -16.34 -3.07
CA ARG A 80 1.41 -16.77 -2.36
C ARG A 80 0.33 -15.70 -2.33
N THR A 81 0.71 -14.42 -2.24
CA THR A 81 -0.26 -13.31 -2.34
C THR A 81 -0.87 -13.24 -3.74
N VAL A 82 -0.09 -13.49 -4.78
CA VAL A 82 -0.58 -13.57 -6.16
C VAL A 82 -1.56 -14.76 -6.34
N GLU A 83 -1.29 -15.90 -5.73
CA GLU A 83 -2.21 -17.05 -5.72
C GLU A 83 -3.53 -16.71 -5.01
N LEU A 84 -3.44 -16.03 -3.87
CA LEU A 84 -4.61 -15.54 -3.14
C LEU A 84 -5.41 -14.52 -3.97
N ALA A 85 -4.74 -13.59 -4.65
CA ALA A 85 -5.38 -12.62 -5.53
C ALA A 85 -6.17 -13.29 -6.65
N ARG A 86 -5.58 -14.32 -7.30
CA ARG A 86 -6.27 -15.12 -8.32
C ARG A 86 -7.51 -15.84 -7.78
N ALA A 87 -7.39 -16.40 -6.58
CA ALA A 87 -8.52 -17.10 -5.94
C ALA A 87 -9.68 -16.16 -5.61
N LEU A 88 -9.40 -14.85 -5.45
CA LEU A 88 -10.37 -13.80 -5.12
C LEU A 88 -10.78 -12.94 -6.33
N ASP A 89 -10.31 -13.26 -7.53
CA ASP A 89 -10.48 -12.45 -8.76
C ASP A 89 -9.97 -11.00 -8.61
N ALA A 90 -9.03 -10.78 -7.70
CA ALA A 90 -8.36 -9.49 -7.53
C ALA A 90 -7.27 -9.31 -8.59
N ARG A 91 -7.19 -8.10 -9.17
CA ARG A 91 -6.35 -7.84 -10.34
C ARG A 91 -5.00 -7.21 -10.04
N THR A 92 -4.81 -6.71 -8.82
CA THR A 92 -3.57 -6.04 -8.43
C THR A 92 -3.03 -6.60 -7.13
N VAL A 93 -1.71 -6.80 -7.09
CA VAL A 93 -0.97 -7.10 -5.87
C VAL A 93 0.08 -6.00 -5.67
N VAL A 94 -0.03 -5.31 -4.54
CA VAL A 94 0.95 -4.30 -4.12
C VAL A 94 2.08 -4.97 -3.38
N VAL A 95 3.32 -4.58 -3.69
CA VAL A 95 4.53 -5.11 -3.06
C VAL A 95 5.50 -3.99 -2.69
N HIS A 96 6.13 -4.12 -1.53
CA HIS A 96 7.19 -3.20 -1.13
C HIS A 96 8.51 -3.53 -1.83
N PRO A 97 9.32 -2.54 -2.19
CA PRO A 97 10.70 -2.77 -2.58
C PRO A 97 11.53 -3.23 -1.37
N PRO A 98 12.66 -3.92 -1.60
CA PRO A 98 13.48 -4.42 -0.51
C PRO A 98 14.20 -3.28 0.22
N LEU A 99 14.54 -3.52 1.49
CA LEU A 99 15.38 -2.61 2.25
C LEU A 99 16.78 -2.54 1.63
N ARG A 100 17.31 -1.33 1.52
CA ARG A 100 18.68 -1.05 1.04
C ARG A 100 19.73 -1.46 2.05
N TYR A 101 19.40 -1.37 3.33
CA TYR A 101 20.30 -1.64 4.46
C TYR A 101 19.60 -2.53 5.47
N ARG A 102 20.37 -3.36 6.16
CA ARG A 102 19.87 -4.21 7.24
C ARG A 102 20.03 -3.53 8.59
N TRP A 103 19.03 -3.58 9.43
CA TRP A 103 19.16 -3.30 10.85
C TRP A 103 19.85 -4.48 11.51
N VAL A 104 20.96 -4.20 12.19
CA VAL A 104 21.62 -5.16 13.06
C VAL A 104 21.46 -4.65 14.49
N SER A 105 20.76 -5.41 15.31
CA SER A 105 20.63 -5.14 16.73
C SER A 105 21.60 -6.05 17.48
N LEU A 106 22.59 -5.49 18.12
CA LEU A 106 23.49 -6.18 19.01
C LEU A 106 23.01 -5.97 20.45
N ARG A 107 22.51 -7.04 21.06
CA ARG A 107 22.16 -7.08 22.48
C ARG A 107 23.46 -7.36 23.27
N ARG A 108 24.05 -6.35 23.87
CA ARG A 108 25.31 -6.50 24.62
C ARG A 108 25.10 -6.68 26.13
N ALA A 109 23.92 -6.35 26.64
CA ALA A 109 23.48 -6.54 28.03
C ALA A 109 21.96 -6.43 28.10
N PRO A 110 21.31 -6.84 29.22
CA PRO A 110 19.84 -6.78 29.35
C PRO A 110 19.22 -5.41 29.08
N PHE A 111 20.00 -4.33 29.17
CA PHE A 111 19.52 -2.96 29.04
C PHE A 111 20.18 -2.16 27.89
N ILE A 112 21.10 -2.76 27.12
CA ILE A 112 21.81 -2.06 26.05
C ILE A 112 21.51 -2.74 24.72
N ASN A 113 20.60 -2.15 23.93
CA ASN A 113 20.36 -2.50 22.54
C ASN A 113 21.05 -1.46 21.64
N ILE A 114 22.12 -1.83 20.97
CA ILE A 114 22.73 -1.02 19.94
C ILE A 114 22.17 -1.48 18.60
N SER A 115 21.35 -0.64 17.97
CA SER A 115 20.84 -0.89 16.63
C SER A 115 21.56 0.02 15.64
N ALA A 116 22.17 -0.56 14.62
CA ALA A 116 22.85 0.17 13.57
C ALA A 116 22.43 -0.35 12.18
N LEU A 117 22.40 0.55 11.21
CA LEU A 117 22.27 0.17 9.81
C LEU A 117 23.60 -0.37 9.31
N THR A 118 23.57 -1.49 8.58
CA THR A 118 24.78 -1.99 7.92
C THR A 118 25.25 -0.99 6.87
N PRO A 119 26.56 -0.72 6.76
CA PRO A 119 27.09 0.22 5.76
C PRO A 119 27.03 -0.34 4.32
N PHE A 120 26.71 -1.62 4.15
CA PHE A 120 26.69 -2.30 2.87
C PHE A 120 25.26 -2.51 2.38
N ARG A 121 25.03 -2.25 1.07
CA ARG A 121 23.77 -2.55 0.40
C ARG A 121 23.52 -4.06 0.39
N LEU A 122 22.30 -4.43 0.68
CA LEU A 122 21.85 -5.81 0.57
C LEU A 122 21.48 -6.11 -0.89
N HIS A 123 22.02 -7.21 -1.41
CA HIS A 123 21.55 -7.80 -2.66
C HIS A 123 20.98 -9.17 -2.35
N THR A 124 19.67 -9.23 -2.09
CA THR A 124 18.96 -10.47 -1.79
C THR A 124 18.43 -11.12 -3.07
N ARG A 125 17.96 -12.39 -2.97
CA ARG A 125 17.19 -13.06 -4.03
C ARG A 125 16.03 -12.19 -4.50
N TYR A 126 15.33 -11.51 -3.57
CA TYR A 126 14.19 -10.66 -3.86
C TYR A 126 14.54 -9.45 -4.74
N HIS A 127 15.68 -8.79 -4.54
CA HIS A 127 16.16 -7.71 -5.42
C HIS A 127 16.29 -8.15 -6.88
N ARG A 128 16.85 -9.35 -7.09
CA ARG A 128 17.01 -9.92 -8.43
C ARG A 128 15.65 -10.25 -9.02
N TRP A 129 14.84 -10.95 -8.26
CA TRP A 129 13.52 -11.38 -8.67
C TRP A 129 12.62 -10.23 -9.12
N LEU A 130 12.58 -9.11 -8.37
CA LEU A 130 11.82 -7.91 -8.74
C LEU A 130 12.24 -7.33 -10.09
N ARG A 131 13.50 -7.50 -10.50
CA ARG A 131 14.03 -6.95 -11.75
C ARG A 131 13.87 -7.89 -12.94
N THR A 132 13.84 -9.18 -12.71
CA THR A 132 13.95 -10.17 -13.78
C THR A 132 12.75 -11.09 -13.94
N GLU A 133 11.95 -11.29 -12.88
CA GLU A 133 10.89 -12.30 -12.86
C GLU A 133 9.50 -11.74 -12.55
N LEU A 134 9.42 -10.60 -11.84
CA LEU A 134 8.17 -10.00 -11.39
C LEU A 134 7.11 -9.88 -12.49
N GLU A 135 7.50 -9.27 -13.62
CA GLU A 135 6.59 -9.03 -14.74
C GLU A 135 6.07 -10.36 -15.33
N GLY A 136 6.97 -11.32 -15.53
CA GLY A 136 6.61 -12.65 -16.03
C GLY A 136 5.69 -13.42 -15.08
N VAL A 137 5.87 -13.28 -13.77
CA VAL A 137 4.97 -13.89 -12.77
C VAL A 137 3.59 -13.24 -12.85
N GLY A 138 3.51 -11.92 -12.90
CA GLY A 138 2.26 -11.18 -13.02
C GLY A 138 1.49 -11.57 -14.29
N LEU A 139 2.16 -11.56 -15.43
CA LEU A 139 1.56 -11.93 -16.73
C LEU A 139 0.99 -13.35 -16.73
N ARG A 140 1.75 -14.34 -16.24
CA ARG A 140 1.25 -15.73 -16.14
C ARG A 140 0.07 -15.88 -15.20
N ALA A 141 0.02 -15.06 -14.18
CA ALA A 141 -1.07 -15.07 -13.20
C ALA A 141 -2.30 -14.26 -13.63
N GLY A 142 -2.19 -13.42 -14.65
CA GLY A 142 -3.24 -12.43 -15.00
C GLY A 142 -3.42 -11.35 -13.93
N VAL A 143 -2.36 -11.05 -13.16
CA VAL A 143 -2.37 -10.11 -12.04
C VAL A 143 -1.28 -9.06 -12.26
N THR A 144 -1.61 -7.80 -12.07
CA THR A 144 -0.62 -6.72 -12.03
C THR A 144 0.09 -6.72 -10.69
N ILE A 145 1.40 -6.92 -10.67
CA ILE A 145 2.20 -6.76 -9.46
C ILE A 145 2.82 -5.37 -9.49
N ALA A 146 2.35 -4.47 -8.64
CA ALA A 146 2.75 -3.08 -8.60
C ALA A 146 3.69 -2.82 -7.42
N ILE A 147 4.88 -2.27 -7.71
CA ILE A 147 5.85 -1.93 -6.66
C ILE A 147 5.50 -0.55 -6.12
N GLU A 148 5.41 -0.45 -4.81
CA GLU A 148 5.06 0.79 -4.14
C GLU A 148 6.28 1.69 -3.92
N ASN A 149 6.11 3.00 -4.12
CA ASN A 149 7.11 3.97 -3.66
C ASN A 149 7.02 4.12 -2.14
N MET A 150 8.16 4.05 -1.47
CA MET A 150 8.25 4.01 -0.01
C MET A 150 8.61 5.36 0.60
N PRO A 151 8.28 5.58 1.89
CA PRO A 151 8.61 6.83 2.56
C PRO A 151 10.12 7.00 2.72
N ARG A 152 10.54 8.26 2.79
CA ARG A 152 11.87 8.63 3.26
C ARG A 152 11.83 9.00 4.73
N HIS A 153 12.85 8.61 5.45
CA HIS A 153 12.92 8.82 6.90
C HIS A 153 13.82 10.00 7.25
N ARG A 154 13.35 10.85 8.15
CA ARG A 154 14.17 11.95 8.67
C ARG A 154 15.06 11.43 9.78
N LEU A 155 16.37 11.40 9.54
CA LEU A 155 17.39 11.08 10.53
C LEU A 155 18.22 12.34 10.83
N ALA A 156 18.02 12.93 12.00
CA ALA A 156 18.59 14.23 12.37
C ALA A 156 18.28 15.31 11.31
N PHE A 157 19.30 15.78 10.61
CA PHE A 157 19.17 16.85 9.61
C PHE A 157 19.10 16.35 8.16
N ARG A 158 19.02 15.03 7.95
CA ARG A 158 19.03 14.41 6.61
C ARG A 158 17.81 13.55 6.39
N THR A 159 17.28 13.62 5.17
CA THR A 159 16.26 12.68 4.70
C THR A 159 16.97 11.49 4.06
N VAL A 160 16.69 10.29 4.55
CA VAL A 160 17.34 9.03 4.14
C VAL A 160 16.32 8.11 3.49
N ASN A 161 16.67 7.58 2.33
CA ASN A 161 15.93 6.54 1.66
C ASN A 161 16.47 5.16 2.12
N LEU A 162 15.65 4.41 2.84
CA LEU A 162 16.01 3.10 3.37
C LEU A 162 15.72 1.95 2.39
N PHE A 163 15.01 2.21 1.29
CA PHE A 163 14.57 1.21 0.33
C PHE A 163 15.36 1.26 -0.97
N ASP A 164 15.60 0.11 -1.58
CA ASP A 164 16.11 0.02 -2.95
C ASP A 164 14.97 0.23 -3.95
N LEU A 165 15.29 0.51 -5.21
CA LEU A 165 14.31 0.77 -6.27
C LEU A 165 13.35 1.94 -5.95
N ASN A 166 13.70 2.83 -5.03
CA ASN A 166 12.84 3.91 -4.51
C ASN A 166 13.37 5.31 -4.85
N GLU A 167 14.08 5.43 -5.95
CA GLU A 167 14.44 6.72 -6.56
C GLU A 167 13.63 6.90 -7.86
N ILE A 168 13.22 8.12 -8.19
CA ILE A 168 12.38 8.40 -9.40
C ILE A 168 12.96 7.73 -10.65
N ARG A 169 14.29 7.81 -10.85
CA ARG A 169 14.96 7.18 -11.99
C ARG A 169 14.85 5.64 -11.99
N GLU A 170 14.73 5.02 -10.81
CA GLU A 170 14.57 3.56 -10.66
C GLU A 170 13.11 3.18 -10.85
N LEU A 171 12.19 3.90 -10.21
CA LEU A 171 10.75 3.70 -10.32
C LEU A 171 10.28 3.75 -11.79
N ARG A 172 10.77 4.71 -12.57
CA ARG A 172 10.44 4.82 -14.01
C ARG A 172 10.79 3.58 -14.85
N ARG A 173 11.65 2.71 -14.36
CA ARG A 173 12.09 1.47 -15.05
C ARG A 173 11.29 0.24 -14.64
N LEU A 174 10.47 0.35 -13.62
CA LEU A 174 9.64 -0.75 -13.16
C LEU A 174 8.43 -0.94 -14.07
N PRO A 175 7.92 -2.17 -14.21
CA PRO A 175 6.79 -2.47 -15.10
C PRO A 175 5.49 -1.82 -14.64
N ALA A 176 5.22 -1.82 -13.34
CA ALA A 176 4.04 -1.21 -12.73
C ALA A 176 4.35 -0.66 -11.34
N LEU A 177 3.72 0.47 -11.01
CA LEU A 177 3.88 1.16 -9.73
C LEU A 177 2.55 1.29 -9.00
N THR A 178 2.62 1.18 -7.68
CA THR A 178 1.66 1.80 -6.77
C THR A 178 2.24 3.15 -6.36
N LEU A 179 1.53 4.25 -6.69
CA LEU A 179 1.92 5.57 -6.22
C LEU A 179 1.21 5.87 -4.91
N ASP A 180 1.97 5.85 -3.82
CA ASP A 180 1.50 6.31 -2.52
C ASP A 180 1.81 7.80 -2.35
N THR A 181 0.74 8.58 -2.19
CA THR A 181 0.81 10.05 -2.12
C THR A 181 1.45 10.53 -0.83
N THR A 182 1.16 9.89 0.31
CA THR A 182 1.74 10.29 1.60
C THR A 182 3.24 9.98 1.66
N HIS A 183 3.67 8.89 1.02
CA HIS A 183 5.09 8.57 0.89
C HIS A 183 5.83 9.63 0.07
N VAL A 184 5.25 10.12 -1.05
CA VAL A 184 5.81 11.26 -1.79
C VAL A 184 5.91 12.49 -0.89
N GLY A 185 4.91 12.74 -0.03
CA GLY A 185 4.94 13.82 0.95
C GLY A 185 6.17 13.78 1.86
N THR A 186 6.65 12.57 2.24
CA THR A 186 7.87 12.43 3.05
C THR A 186 9.15 12.76 2.29
N TRP A 187 9.11 12.82 0.95
CA TRP A 187 10.28 13.12 0.12
C TRP A 187 10.58 14.62 0.08
N GLY A 188 9.59 15.47 0.40
CA GLY A 188 9.71 16.91 0.32
C GLY A 188 9.79 17.43 -1.12
N VAL A 189 9.14 16.73 -2.06
CA VAL A 189 9.04 17.07 -3.48
C VAL A 189 7.57 17.31 -3.86
N ASP A 190 7.36 17.98 -4.99
CA ASP A 190 6.01 18.20 -5.50
C ASP A 190 5.36 16.90 -5.97
N LEU A 191 4.09 16.68 -5.55
CA LEU A 191 3.32 15.47 -5.90
C LEU A 191 2.97 15.41 -7.38
N LEU A 192 2.58 16.55 -7.97
CA LEU A 192 2.15 16.61 -9.36
C LEU A 192 3.33 16.42 -10.31
N ASP A 193 4.48 17.04 -10.01
CA ASP A 193 5.72 16.84 -10.76
C ASP A 193 6.19 15.38 -10.66
N THR A 194 6.13 14.79 -9.47
CA THR A 194 6.47 13.38 -9.26
C THR A 194 5.54 12.47 -10.06
N TYR A 195 4.24 12.71 -10.01
CA TYR A 195 3.28 11.97 -10.81
C TYR A 195 3.53 12.13 -12.31
N ALA A 196 3.78 13.34 -12.80
CA ALA A 196 4.06 13.57 -14.21
C ALA A 196 5.25 12.74 -14.73
N LEU A 197 6.28 12.55 -13.89
CA LEU A 197 7.46 11.73 -14.21
C LEU A 197 7.19 10.21 -14.19
N LEU A 198 6.21 9.75 -13.40
CA LEU A 198 5.93 8.34 -13.16
C LEU A 198 4.65 7.83 -13.82
N ALA A 199 3.81 8.72 -14.36
CA ALA A 199 2.43 8.45 -14.76
C ALA A 199 2.25 7.24 -15.68
N ASP A 200 3.18 7.00 -16.62
CA ASP A 200 3.12 5.85 -17.54
C ASP A 200 3.37 4.49 -16.86
N ARG A 201 3.78 4.51 -15.60
CA ARG A 201 4.05 3.31 -14.79
C ARG A 201 3.05 3.14 -13.65
N VAL A 202 2.29 4.19 -13.32
CA VAL A 202 1.31 4.13 -12.23
C VAL A 202 0.12 3.26 -12.65
N ALA A 203 0.00 2.10 -12.05
CA ALA A 203 -1.10 1.16 -12.26
C ALA A 203 -2.07 1.12 -11.07
N HIS A 204 -1.64 1.62 -9.92
CA HIS A 204 -2.36 1.61 -8.66
C HIS A 204 -2.01 2.86 -7.84
N VAL A 205 -2.90 3.30 -6.97
CA VAL A 205 -2.69 4.50 -6.14
C VAL A 205 -3.11 4.22 -4.71
N HIS A 206 -2.23 4.54 -3.74
CA HIS A 206 -2.61 4.71 -2.35
C HIS A 206 -2.79 6.21 -2.08
N LEU A 207 -4.00 6.57 -1.68
CA LEU A 207 -4.40 7.96 -1.49
C LEU A 207 -4.56 8.29 -0.02
N SER A 208 -3.72 9.17 0.47
CA SER A 208 -3.84 9.81 1.78
C SER A 208 -3.00 11.09 1.83
N ASN A 209 -3.26 11.96 2.78
CA ASN A 209 -2.52 13.20 2.93
C ASN A 209 -1.33 13.08 3.89
N TYR A 210 -0.50 14.12 3.94
CA TYR A 210 0.67 14.24 4.79
C TYR A 210 0.73 15.61 5.46
N ASN A 211 0.83 15.63 6.79
CA ASN A 211 0.96 16.84 7.61
C ASN A 211 2.19 16.79 8.53
N GLY A 212 3.21 15.98 8.19
CA GLY A 212 4.30 15.57 9.07
C GLY A 212 4.09 14.17 9.65
N ARG A 213 2.85 13.65 9.59
CA ARG A 213 2.44 12.27 9.84
C ARG A 213 1.84 11.70 8.56
N GLN A 214 2.08 10.42 8.31
CA GLN A 214 1.58 9.72 7.13
C GLN A 214 0.11 9.30 7.28
N HIS A 215 -0.53 8.95 6.17
CA HIS A 215 -1.87 8.36 6.06
C HIS A 215 -2.95 9.18 6.76
N ARG A 216 -2.95 10.50 6.47
CA ARG A 216 -3.95 11.44 6.99
C ARG A 216 -5.15 11.58 6.03
N LEU A 217 -6.28 12.07 6.56
CA LEU A 217 -7.46 12.39 5.75
C LEU A 217 -7.12 13.40 4.63
N PRO A 218 -7.85 13.42 3.50
CA PRO A 218 -7.55 14.32 2.40
C PRO A 218 -7.44 15.80 2.77
N HIS A 219 -8.22 16.25 3.74
CA HIS A 219 -8.20 17.63 4.24
C HIS A 219 -7.23 17.88 5.40
N ASP A 220 -6.57 16.84 5.92
CA ASP A 220 -5.63 16.92 7.05
C ASP A 220 -4.18 16.77 6.55
N GLY A 221 -3.76 17.72 5.70
CA GLY A 221 -2.38 17.77 5.20
C GLY A 221 -2.20 18.80 4.09
N SER A 222 -1.01 18.82 3.51
CA SER A 222 -0.58 19.83 2.55
C SER A 222 -0.45 19.33 1.11
N LEU A 223 -0.67 18.03 0.85
CA LEU A 223 -0.58 17.51 -0.50
C LEU A 223 -1.77 17.97 -1.35
N PRO A 224 -1.56 18.37 -2.61
CA PRO A 224 -2.61 18.84 -3.51
C PRO A 224 -3.41 17.65 -4.09
N LEU A 225 -4.08 16.85 -3.21
CA LEU A 225 -4.74 15.60 -3.60
C LEU A 225 -5.87 15.82 -4.61
N GLY A 226 -6.64 16.92 -4.53
CA GLY A 226 -7.67 17.22 -5.51
C GLY A 226 -7.09 17.40 -6.91
N ALA A 227 -6.04 18.23 -7.04
CA ALA A 227 -5.36 18.42 -8.32
C ALA A 227 -4.68 17.14 -8.83
N PHE A 228 -4.19 16.29 -7.94
CA PHE A 228 -3.64 14.98 -8.28
C PHE A 228 -4.72 14.03 -8.84
N LEU A 229 -5.88 13.93 -8.20
CA LEU A 229 -7.02 13.13 -8.67
C LEU A 229 -7.52 13.63 -10.04
N GLU A 230 -7.60 14.93 -10.23
CA GLU A 230 -7.93 15.52 -11.54
C GLU A 230 -6.86 15.19 -12.59
N ALA A 231 -5.58 15.18 -12.24
CA ALA A 231 -4.51 14.79 -13.15
C ALA A 231 -4.62 13.32 -13.57
N LEU A 232 -4.94 12.41 -12.63
CA LEU A 232 -5.26 11.01 -12.91
C LEU A 232 -6.43 10.89 -13.88
N ARG A 233 -7.53 11.59 -13.61
CA ARG A 233 -8.72 11.61 -14.47
C ARG A 233 -8.41 12.11 -15.88
N ARG A 234 -7.70 13.23 -16.02
CA ARG A 234 -7.32 13.81 -17.32
C ARG A 234 -6.47 12.86 -18.17
N ARG A 235 -5.66 12.02 -17.54
CA ARG A 235 -4.87 10.98 -18.23
C ARG A 235 -5.64 9.68 -18.49
N GLY A 236 -6.91 9.57 -18.10
CA GLY A 236 -7.69 8.36 -18.26
C GLY A 236 -7.19 7.21 -17.40
N PHE A 237 -6.75 7.47 -16.16
CA PHE A 237 -6.29 6.44 -15.25
C PHE A 237 -7.37 5.38 -15.03
N ALA A 238 -7.07 4.13 -15.39
CA ALA A 238 -8.00 3.00 -15.33
C ALA A 238 -7.74 2.06 -14.14
N GLY A 239 -6.73 2.34 -13.32
CA GLY A 239 -6.39 1.54 -12.15
C GLY A 239 -7.33 1.79 -10.95
N VAL A 240 -6.95 1.25 -9.81
CA VAL A 240 -7.68 1.44 -8.55
C VAL A 240 -7.01 2.52 -7.72
N ILE A 241 -7.81 3.44 -7.18
CA ILE A 241 -7.40 4.39 -6.16
C ILE A 241 -7.86 3.82 -4.82
N VAL A 242 -6.92 3.49 -3.95
CA VAL A 242 -7.18 2.93 -2.63
C VAL A 242 -6.98 4.03 -1.60
N VAL A 243 -8.02 4.31 -0.83
CA VAL A 243 -7.90 5.15 0.36
C VAL A 243 -7.22 4.33 1.45
N GLU A 244 -6.05 4.80 1.88
CA GLU A 244 -5.24 4.18 2.93
C GLU A 244 -4.93 5.19 4.02
N LEU A 245 -5.48 4.96 5.20
CA LEU A 245 -5.41 5.88 6.34
C LEU A 245 -4.79 5.17 7.56
N GLU A 246 -4.26 5.94 8.49
CA GLU A 246 -3.98 5.42 9.82
C GLU A 246 -5.28 5.19 10.60
N PRO A 247 -5.34 4.22 11.53
CA PRO A 247 -6.55 3.96 12.31
C PRO A 247 -7.08 5.18 13.09
N ASP A 248 -6.19 6.00 13.65
CA ASP A 248 -6.57 7.24 14.33
C ASP A 248 -7.18 8.28 13.37
N SER A 249 -6.65 8.33 12.16
CA SER A 249 -7.17 9.17 11.08
C SER A 249 -8.56 8.70 10.64
N SER A 250 -8.76 7.38 10.57
CA SER A 250 -10.04 6.76 10.22
C SER A 250 -11.10 6.87 11.32
N GLY A 251 -10.72 7.25 12.55
CA GLY A 251 -11.61 7.27 13.72
C GLY A 251 -11.83 5.90 14.35
N ALA A 252 -10.85 4.98 14.20
CA ALA A 252 -10.93 3.64 14.76
C ALA A 252 -11.23 3.67 16.27
N GLY A 253 -12.17 2.81 16.69
CA GLY A 253 -12.71 2.79 18.06
C GLY A 253 -14.13 3.36 18.14
N ASP A 254 -14.57 4.16 17.17
CA ASP A 254 -15.92 4.71 17.08
C ASP A 254 -16.49 4.53 15.66
N ASP A 255 -17.44 3.61 15.49
CA ASP A 255 -18.04 3.32 14.18
C ASP A 255 -18.79 4.50 13.58
N GLY A 256 -19.29 5.41 14.38
CA GLY A 256 -19.94 6.64 13.91
C GLY A 256 -18.92 7.54 13.21
N GLN A 257 -17.79 7.79 13.86
CA GLN A 257 -16.70 8.54 13.28
C GLN A 257 -16.09 7.85 12.04
N VAL A 258 -15.91 6.52 12.10
CA VAL A 258 -15.42 5.77 10.95
C VAL A 258 -16.33 5.98 9.73
N ARG A 259 -17.64 5.79 9.88
CA ARG A 259 -18.60 5.98 8.78
C ARG A 259 -18.56 7.39 8.21
N GLU A 260 -18.54 8.39 9.08
CA GLU A 260 -18.46 9.78 8.67
C GLU A 260 -17.21 10.06 7.86
N ARG A 261 -16.03 9.66 8.37
CA ARG A 261 -14.73 9.91 7.71
C ARG A 261 -14.57 9.14 6.41
N LEU A 262 -15.06 7.91 6.34
CA LEU A 262 -15.07 7.13 5.11
C LEU A 262 -15.95 7.79 4.05
N ALA A 263 -17.16 8.23 4.41
CA ALA A 263 -18.07 8.90 3.51
C ALA A 263 -17.51 10.25 3.01
N GLN A 264 -16.94 11.07 3.90
CA GLN A 264 -16.30 12.33 3.55
C GLN A 264 -15.10 12.12 2.60
N THR A 265 -14.26 11.12 2.88
CA THR A 265 -13.10 10.81 2.04
C THR A 265 -13.52 10.31 0.66
N LEU A 266 -14.53 9.45 0.59
CA LEU A 266 -15.06 8.99 -0.69
C LEU A 266 -15.71 10.12 -1.50
N ALA A 267 -16.46 11.00 -0.83
CA ALA A 267 -17.05 12.18 -1.48
C ALA A 267 -15.96 13.08 -2.09
N PHE A 268 -14.88 13.35 -1.35
CA PHE A 268 -13.73 14.07 -1.86
C PHE A 268 -13.11 13.37 -3.10
N CYS A 269 -12.92 12.06 -3.05
CA CYS A 269 -12.38 11.33 -4.18
C CYS A 269 -13.29 11.43 -5.42
N ARG A 270 -14.60 11.31 -5.24
CA ARG A 270 -15.57 11.38 -6.33
C ARG A 270 -15.71 12.79 -6.91
N GLU A 271 -15.59 13.82 -6.09
CA GLU A 271 -15.61 15.21 -6.57
C GLU A 271 -14.49 15.48 -7.57
N HIS A 272 -13.27 14.97 -7.31
CA HIS A 272 -12.09 15.31 -8.12
C HIS A 272 -11.76 14.25 -9.18
N PHE A 273 -12.10 13.01 -8.96
CA PHE A 273 -11.80 11.92 -9.90
C PHE A 273 -13.01 11.53 -10.76
N GLY A 274 -14.21 11.55 -10.21
CA GLY A 274 -15.44 11.18 -10.90
C GLY A 274 -15.97 9.81 -10.54
#